data_093976fb2c32e802850a6bf3053099b6
#
_entry.id   093976fb2c32e802850a6bf3053099b6
#
_cell.length_a   1.000
_cell.length_b   1.000
_cell.length_c   1.000
_cell.angle_alpha   90.00
_cell.angle_beta   90.00
_cell.angle_gamma   90.00
#
_symmetry.space_group_name_H-M   'P 1'
#
loop_
_entity.id
_entity.type
_entity.pdbx_description
1 polymer ?
#
loop_
_entity_poly.entity_id
_entity_poly.type
_entity_poly.pdbx_seq_one_letter_code
_entity_poly.pdbx_strand_id
1 'polypeptide(L)'
;MTAFFHFLLALAVILALAWLVSYDRQKIRIRYILQLIIIEIALAFFFLHAESGLWLVKNISGFFASLLGFAAEGTNFVFGGMSEKGLAFIFLGVLCPIVFISALIGILQHWRILPIFIRVIGTLLSKVNGMGKLESFNAVSSLILGQSENFIAYKGVLGDLSSRRLFTMAATAMSTVSLSIVGAYMTMLDAKYVVAALILNMFSTFIVLSVINPTRPGSEQEIKLEKLHESQSFFEMLGEYILAGFKVAMIILAMLIGFIALISAINALFATLFGLSFQQILGYVFYPLAWLIGIPLSDALNAGSIMATKLVANEFVAMIELQKIAASMTPRGLGILSVFLVSFAYFASIGIIAGAIKGLNEPQGNIVSRFGLRLVYSATLVSLLSASFAGLVL
;
A
#
# COMPACT_ATOMS: atom_id res chain seq x y z
N MET A 1 16.16 -22.83 -9.91
CA MET A 1 16.19 -22.25 -11.29
C MET A 1 14.84 -21.65 -11.69
N THR A 2 13.72 -22.28 -11.39
CA THR A 2 12.38 -21.76 -11.75
C THR A 2 12.05 -20.40 -11.16
N ALA A 3 12.32 -20.15 -9.86
CA ALA A 3 12.04 -18.88 -9.20
C ALA A 3 12.81 -17.69 -9.81
N PHE A 4 14.09 -17.88 -10.09
CA PHE A 4 14.93 -16.87 -10.71
C PHE A 4 14.49 -16.54 -12.16
N PHE A 5 14.08 -17.56 -12.92
CA PHE A 5 13.54 -17.36 -14.27
C PHE A 5 12.24 -16.55 -14.23
N HIS A 6 11.29 -16.90 -13.35
CA HIS A 6 10.05 -16.15 -13.18
C HIS A 6 10.31 -14.70 -12.79
N PHE A 7 11.25 -14.48 -11.85
CA PHE A 7 11.64 -13.15 -11.45
C PHE A 7 12.19 -12.31 -12.61
N LEU A 8 13.13 -12.86 -13.41
CA LEU A 8 13.68 -12.14 -14.56
C LEU A 8 12.61 -11.83 -15.61
N LEU A 9 11.73 -12.80 -15.88
CA LEU A 9 10.62 -12.62 -16.81
C LEU A 9 9.64 -11.55 -16.30
N ALA A 10 9.26 -11.61 -15.03
CA ALA A 10 8.39 -10.62 -14.38
C ALA A 10 9.01 -9.22 -14.42
N LEU A 11 10.28 -9.10 -14.05
CA LEU A 11 11.02 -7.85 -14.10
C LEU A 11 11.04 -7.25 -15.51
N ALA A 12 11.36 -8.06 -16.52
CA ALA A 12 11.39 -7.65 -17.92
C ALA A 12 10.01 -7.19 -18.42
N VAL A 13 8.96 -7.96 -18.14
CA VAL A 13 7.58 -7.64 -18.56
C VAL A 13 7.07 -6.39 -17.82
N ILE A 14 7.26 -6.29 -16.51
CA ILE A 14 6.79 -5.14 -15.73
C ILE A 14 7.51 -3.86 -16.14
N LEU A 15 8.83 -3.90 -16.35
CA LEU A 15 9.58 -2.74 -16.83
C LEU A 15 9.20 -2.37 -18.27
N ALA A 16 8.90 -3.34 -19.14
CA ALA A 16 8.39 -3.09 -20.48
C ALA A 16 7.01 -2.43 -20.45
N LEU A 17 6.09 -2.92 -19.60
CA LEU A 17 4.77 -2.32 -19.40
C LEU A 17 4.89 -0.89 -18.83
N ALA A 18 5.80 -0.65 -17.89
CA ALA A 18 6.09 0.68 -17.38
C ALA A 18 6.67 1.61 -18.47
N TRP A 19 7.56 1.09 -19.31
CA TRP A 19 8.16 1.82 -20.41
C TRP A 19 7.15 2.22 -21.50
N LEU A 20 6.15 1.37 -21.78
CA LEU A 20 5.09 1.67 -22.76
C LEU A 20 4.32 2.95 -22.41
N VAL A 21 4.07 3.20 -21.11
CA VAL A 21 3.34 4.36 -20.62
C VAL A 21 4.25 5.48 -20.09
N SER A 22 5.56 5.39 -20.35
CA SER A 22 6.53 6.38 -19.89
C SER A 22 6.27 7.76 -20.49
N TYR A 23 6.34 8.78 -19.65
CA TYR A 23 6.21 10.18 -20.07
C TYR A 23 7.43 10.69 -20.86
N ASP A 24 8.63 10.14 -20.61
CA ASP A 24 9.87 10.57 -21.25
C ASP A 24 10.93 9.48 -21.20
N ARG A 25 10.92 8.62 -22.22
CA ARG A 25 11.81 7.45 -22.32
C ARG A 25 13.29 7.79 -22.33
N GLN A 26 13.66 8.99 -22.83
CA GLN A 26 15.05 9.40 -22.94
C GLN A 26 15.67 9.83 -21.58
N LYS A 27 14.83 10.14 -20.60
CA LYS A 27 15.28 10.53 -19.27
C LYS A 27 15.41 9.38 -18.28
N ILE A 28 15.13 8.15 -18.70
CA ILE A 28 15.25 6.96 -17.86
C ILE A 28 16.72 6.76 -17.46
N ARG A 29 16.98 6.63 -16.17
CA ARG A 29 18.31 6.48 -15.60
C ARG A 29 18.56 5.06 -15.13
N ILE A 30 19.04 4.22 -16.04
CA ILE A 30 19.25 2.78 -15.83
C ILE A 30 20.11 2.48 -14.59
N ARG A 31 21.15 3.32 -14.34
CA ARG A 31 22.02 3.14 -13.17
C ARG A 31 21.24 3.08 -11.85
N TYR A 32 20.30 4.01 -11.61
CA TYR A 32 19.52 4.03 -10.38
C TYR A 32 18.52 2.87 -10.32
N ILE A 33 17.94 2.48 -11.46
CA ILE A 33 17.04 1.32 -11.54
C ILE A 33 17.80 0.05 -11.14
N LEU A 34 18.99 -0.20 -11.71
CA LEU A 34 19.81 -1.36 -11.35
C LEU A 34 20.23 -1.34 -9.88
N GLN A 35 20.62 -0.16 -9.36
CA GLN A 35 20.96 0.01 -7.95
C GLN A 35 19.77 -0.34 -7.05
N LEU A 36 18.57 0.14 -7.36
CA LEU A 36 17.35 -0.13 -6.59
C LEU A 36 16.96 -1.60 -6.67
N ILE A 37 17.10 -2.26 -7.83
CA ILE A 37 16.84 -3.70 -7.99
C ILE A 37 17.76 -4.50 -7.07
N ILE A 38 19.06 -4.19 -7.04
CA ILE A 38 20.02 -4.89 -6.17
C ILE A 38 19.66 -4.69 -4.69
N ILE A 39 19.31 -3.48 -4.30
CA ILE A 39 18.90 -3.18 -2.93
C ILE A 39 17.61 -3.94 -2.59
N GLU A 40 16.63 -3.96 -3.49
CA GLU A 40 15.34 -4.61 -3.24
C GLU A 40 15.48 -6.13 -3.15
N ILE A 41 16.36 -6.76 -3.95
CA ILE A 41 16.71 -8.19 -3.81
C ILE A 41 17.31 -8.45 -2.41
N ALA A 42 18.24 -7.60 -1.98
CA ALA A 42 18.86 -7.76 -0.66
C ALA A 42 17.83 -7.59 0.47
N LEU A 43 16.91 -6.64 0.34
CA LEU A 43 15.82 -6.41 1.31
C LEU A 43 14.81 -7.56 1.32
N ALA A 44 14.41 -8.08 0.15
CA ALA A 44 13.52 -9.23 0.06
C ALA A 44 14.14 -10.45 0.76
N PHE A 45 15.41 -10.74 0.49
CA PHE A 45 16.15 -11.81 1.19
C PHE A 45 16.24 -11.55 2.69
N PHE A 46 16.57 -10.32 3.09
CA PHE A 46 16.68 -9.94 4.49
C PHE A 46 15.37 -10.16 5.26
N PHE A 47 14.26 -9.61 4.80
CA PHE A 47 12.98 -9.66 5.52
C PHE A 47 12.28 -11.02 5.46
N LEU A 48 12.50 -11.80 4.40
CA LEU A 48 11.77 -13.06 4.18
C LEU A 48 12.60 -14.31 4.47
N HIS A 49 13.93 -14.20 4.56
CA HIS A 49 14.81 -15.38 4.65
C HIS A 49 15.93 -15.27 5.71
N ALA A 50 16.55 -14.09 5.88
CA ALA A 50 17.67 -13.95 6.82
C ALA A 50 17.18 -13.99 8.28
N GLU A 51 17.90 -14.71 9.15
CA GLU A 51 17.56 -14.85 10.58
C GLU A 51 17.42 -13.49 11.28
N SER A 52 18.34 -12.56 11.01
CA SER A 52 18.29 -11.20 11.56
C SER A 52 17.07 -10.39 11.07
N GLY A 53 16.68 -10.57 9.82
CA GLY A 53 15.48 -9.97 9.26
C GLY A 53 14.21 -10.57 9.86
N LEU A 54 14.13 -11.88 9.96
CA LEU A 54 13.01 -12.58 10.61
C LEU A 54 12.91 -12.22 12.10
N TRP A 55 14.04 -12.06 12.79
CA TRP A 55 14.06 -11.56 14.18
C TRP A 55 13.48 -10.14 14.26
N LEU A 56 13.88 -9.25 13.35
CA LEU A 56 13.34 -7.88 13.29
C LEU A 56 11.82 -7.89 13.01
N VAL A 57 11.37 -8.69 12.04
CA VAL A 57 9.94 -8.86 11.74
C VAL A 57 9.17 -9.36 12.96
N LYS A 58 9.70 -10.35 13.67
CA LYS A 58 9.09 -10.88 14.90
C LYS A 58 8.93 -9.81 15.98
N ASN A 59 9.94 -8.95 16.16
CA ASN A 59 9.86 -7.85 17.14
C ASN A 59 8.85 -6.78 16.72
N ILE A 60 8.83 -6.40 15.43
CA ILE A 60 7.83 -5.47 14.89
C ILE A 60 6.42 -6.05 15.05
N SER A 61 6.23 -7.31 14.69
CA SER A 61 4.95 -8.01 14.86
C SER A 61 4.53 -8.08 16.32
N GLY A 62 5.45 -8.43 17.23
CA GLY A 62 5.18 -8.44 18.66
C GLY A 62 4.81 -7.08 19.22
N PHE A 63 5.45 -6.01 18.75
CA PHE A 63 5.08 -4.64 19.09
C PHE A 63 3.66 -4.31 18.61
N PHE A 64 3.31 -4.61 17.35
CA PHE A 64 1.94 -4.40 16.86
C PHE A 64 0.93 -5.28 17.60
N ALA A 65 1.25 -6.52 17.94
CA ALA A 65 0.38 -7.38 18.74
C ALA A 65 0.08 -6.77 20.12
N SER A 66 1.07 -6.17 20.78
CA SER A 66 0.87 -5.45 22.03
C SER A 66 -0.02 -4.22 21.85
N LEU A 67 0.16 -3.45 20.78
CA LEU A 67 -0.69 -2.31 20.46
C LEU A 67 -2.14 -2.74 20.19
N LEU A 68 -2.34 -3.84 19.47
CA LEU A 68 -3.67 -4.41 19.23
C LEU A 68 -4.32 -4.88 20.53
N GLY A 69 -3.54 -5.41 21.48
CA GLY A 69 -4.00 -5.74 22.84
C GLY A 69 -4.58 -4.52 23.57
N PHE A 70 -3.85 -3.41 23.61
CA PHE A 70 -4.35 -2.16 24.21
C PHE A 70 -5.59 -1.62 23.48
N ALA A 71 -5.61 -1.70 22.15
CA ALA A 71 -6.80 -1.31 21.39
C ALA A 71 -8.02 -2.16 21.71
N ALA A 72 -7.81 -3.48 21.95
CA ALA A 72 -8.86 -4.40 22.33
C ALA A 72 -9.46 -4.05 23.68
N GLU A 73 -8.68 -3.58 24.67
CA GLU A 73 -9.20 -3.11 25.95
C GLU A 73 -10.22 -1.98 25.76
N GLY A 74 -9.87 -0.96 24.95
CA GLY A 74 -10.80 0.13 24.63
C GLY A 74 -12.04 -0.33 23.89
N THR A 75 -11.88 -1.24 22.93
CA THR A 75 -12.99 -1.81 22.16
C THR A 75 -13.92 -2.63 23.06
N ASN A 76 -13.37 -3.46 23.94
CA ASN A 76 -14.13 -4.27 24.90
C ASN A 76 -14.86 -3.42 25.93
N PHE A 77 -14.25 -2.33 26.38
CA PHE A 77 -14.92 -1.38 27.29
C PHE A 77 -16.19 -0.81 26.65
N VAL A 78 -16.14 -0.41 25.38
CA VAL A 78 -17.29 0.18 24.67
C VAL A 78 -18.34 -0.88 24.29
N PHE A 79 -17.90 -2.06 23.83
CA PHE A 79 -18.78 -3.09 23.26
C PHE A 79 -19.04 -4.27 24.20
N GLY A 80 -18.68 -4.18 25.48
CA GLY A 80 -19.02 -5.18 26.50
C GLY A 80 -18.46 -6.56 26.26
N GLY A 81 -17.23 -6.69 25.75
CA GLY A 81 -16.56 -7.98 25.51
C GLY A 81 -17.07 -8.74 24.29
N MET A 82 -17.83 -8.11 23.38
CA MET A 82 -18.28 -8.74 22.13
C MET A 82 -17.09 -9.16 21.24
N SER A 83 -16.00 -8.41 21.26
CA SER A 83 -14.76 -8.72 20.52
C SER A 83 -14.12 -10.02 21.03
N GLU A 84 -14.05 -10.23 22.34
CA GLU A 84 -13.51 -11.46 22.96
C GLU A 84 -14.31 -12.71 22.58
N LYS A 85 -15.61 -12.54 22.36
CA LYS A 85 -16.50 -13.61 21.89
C LYS A 85 -16.43 -13.85 20.38
N GLY A 86 -15.54 -13.14 19.67
CA GLY A 86 -15.40 -13.23 18.21
C GLY A 86 -16.59 -12.66 17.43
N LEU A 87 -17.50 -11.93 18.09
CA LEU A 87 -18.64 -11.30 17.42
C LEU A 87 -18.16 -10.09 16.62
N ALA A 88 -18.72 -9.91 15.42
CA ALA A 88 -18.36 -8.82 14.52
C ALA A 88 -16.83 -8.63 14.35
N PHE A 89 -16.09 -9.74 14.22
CA PHE A 89 -14.62 -9.78 14.23
C PHE A 89 -13.97 -8.72 13.32
N ILE A 90 -14.46 -8.55 12.09
CA ILE A 90 -13.91 -7.56 11.14
C ILE A 90 -14.04 -6.15 11.70
N PHE A 91 -15.18 -5.78 12.29
CA PHE A 91 -15.35 -4.44 12.84
C PHE A 91 -14.58 -4.24 14.14
N LEU A 92 -14.79 -5.13 15.12
CA LEU A 92 -14.27 -4.98 16.48
C LEU A 92 -12.78 -5.34 16.56
N GLY A 93 -12.38 -6.44 15.91
CA GLY A 93 -11.02 -6.98 16.01
C GLY A 93 -10.04 -6.40 14.97
N VAL A 94 -10.54 -5.97 13.81
CA VAL A 94 -9.69 -5.47 12.71
C VAL A 94 -9.77 -3.96 12.55
N LEU A 95 -10.97 -3.36 12.51
CA LEU A 95 -11.13 -1.95 12.19
C LEU A 95 -11.06 -1.02 13.42
N CYS A 96 -11.66 -1.39 14.56
CA CYS A 96 -11.60 -0.55 15.76
C CYS A 96 -10.17 -0.24 16.25
N PRO A 97 -9.19 -1.17 16.19
CA PRO A 97 -7.80 -0.86 16.54
C PRO A 97 -7.17 0.30 15.76
N ILE A 98 -7.65 0.59 14.54
CA ILE A 98 -7.17 1.73 13.74
C ILE A 98 -7.30 3.05 14.51
N VAL A 99 -8.33 3.18 15.33
CA VAL A 99 -8.60 4.38 16.15
C VAL A 99 -7.45 4.65 17.12
N PHE A 100 -7.02 3.61 17.86
CA PHE A 100 -5.93 3.71 18.81
C PHE A 100 -4.58 3.96 18.12
N ILE A 101 -4.30 3.25 17.04
CA ILE A 101 -3.04 3.44 16.29
C ILE A 101 -2.99 4.86 15.70
N SER A 102 -4.11 5.39 15.19
CA SER A 102 -4.19 6.78 14.73
C SER A 102 -3.88 7.77 15.85
N ALA A 103 -4.41 7.55 17.05
CA ALA A 103 -4.08 8.39 18.22
C ALA A 103 -2.58 8.37 18.55
N LEU A 104 -1.94 7.19 18.49
CA LEU A 104 -0.49 7.07 18.70
C LEU A 104 0.31 7.82 17.63
N ILE A 105 -0.10 7.72 16.36
CA ILE A 105 0.51 8.48 15.27
C ILE A 105 0.41 9.99 15.57
N GLY A 106 -0.75 10.46 16.03
CA GLY A 106 -0.94 11.85 16.45
C GLY A 106 0.05 12.28 17.56
N ILE A 107 0.22 11.46 18.59
CA ILE A 107 1.16 11.72 19.70
C ILE A 107 2.60 11.81 19.16
N LEU A 108 3.04 10.84 18.35
CA LEU A 108 4.37 10.80 17.75
C LEU A 108 4.60 11.98 16.79
N GLN A 109 3.55 12.43 16.11
CA GLN A 109 3.58 13.62 15.26
C GLN A 109 3.75 14.90 16.11
N HIS A 110 3.00 15.04 17.20
CA HIS A 110 3.07 16.18 18.11
C HIS A 110 4.46 16.31 18.75
N TRP A 111 5.05 15.21 19.19
CA TRP A 111 6.42 15.16 19.74
C TRP A 111 7.53 15.27 18.68
N ARG A 112 7.17 15.50 17.41
CA ARG A 112 8.09 15.64 16.29
C ARG A 112 8.94 14.39 15.98
N ILE A 113 8.62 13.24 16.56
CA ILE A 113 9.32 11.99 16.32
C ILE A 113 9.16 11.57 14.85
N LEU A 114 7.91 11.57 14.34
CA LEU A 114 7.63 11.21 12.95
C LEU A 114 8.21 12.20 11.93
N PRO A 115 8.08 13.53 12.07
CA PRO A 115 8.72 14.48 11.17
C PRO A 115 10.25 14.33 11.08
N ILE A 116 10.92 14.07 12.22
CA ILE A 116 12.36 13.82 12.24
C ILE A 116 12.68 12.53 11.49
N PHE A 117 11.94 11.45 11.76
CA PHE A 117 12.10 10.16 11.10
C PHE A 117 11.91 10.28 9.59
N ILE A 118 10.83 10.92 9.12
CA ILE A 118 10.54 11.17 7.70
C ILE A 118 11.70 11.94 7.05
N ARG A 119 12.21 12.97 7.71
CA ARG A 119 13.31 13.78 7.21
C ARG A 119 14.62 12.98 7.08
N VAL A 120 14.97 12.22 8.10
CA VAL A 120 16.22 11.42 8.11
C VAL A 120 16.17 10.34 7.06
N ILE A 121 15.13 9.50 7.09
CA ILE A 121 14.99 8.38 6.15
C ILE A 121 14.79 8.89 4.72
N GLY A 122 13.95 9.91 4.50
CA GLY A 122 13.73 10.50 3.18
C GLY A 122 15.02 11.11 2.60
N THR A 123 15.87 11.74 3.44
CA THR A 123 17.18 12.26 3.00
C THR A 123 18.12 11.12 2.59
N LEU A 124 18.14 10.01 3.35
CA LEU A 124 18.95 8.84 2.99
C LEU A 124 18.47 8.23 1.66
N LEU A 125 17.15 8.05 1.51
CA LEU A 125 16.54 7.50 0.30
C LEU A 125 16.81 8.38 -0.93
N SER A 126 16.77 9.71 -0.79
CA SER A 126 17.02 10.64 -1.89
C SER A 126 18.43 10.52 -2.50
N LYS A 127 19.41 10.04 -1.70
CA LYS A 127 20.78 9.79 -2.19
C LYS A 127 20.89 8.50 -3.01
N VAL A 128 19.96 7.55 -2.78
CA VAL A 128 20.01 6.20 -3.34
C VAL A 128 19.09 6.06 -4.54
N ASN A 129 17.87 6.62 -4.49
CA ASN A 129 16.85 6.40 -5.51
C ASN A 129 16.96 7.31 -6.73
N GLY A 130 17.83 8.31 -6.69
CA GLY A 130 17.98 9.28 -7.77
C GLY A 130 16.76 10.19 -7.99
N MET A 131 15.75 10.14 -7.13
CA MET A 131 14.61 11.05 -7.10
C MET A 131 14.92 12.28 -6.23
N GLY A 132 14.09 13.32 -6.31
CA GLY A 132 14.23 14.49 -5.44
C GLY A 132 13.94 14.18 -3.96
N LYS A 133 14.34 15.11 -3.08
CA LYS A 133 14.04 14.98 -1.64
C LYS A 133 12.53 14.93 -1.36
N LEU A 134 11.76 15.76 -2.09
CA LEU A 134 10.30 15.79 -1.93
C LEU A 134 9.67 14.42 -2.18
N GLU A 135 10.03 13.76 -3.29
CA GLU A 135 9.52 12.45 -3.67
C GLU A 135 9.92 11.38 -2.64
N SER A 136 11.15 11.48 -2.12
CA SER A 136 11.65 10.57 -1.08
C SER A 136 10.99 10.80 0.27
N PHE A 137 10.75 12.05 0.66
CA PHE A 137 9.98 12.38 1.86
C PHE A 137 8.54 11.91 1.73
N ASN A 138 7.92 12.12 0.57
CA ASN A 138 6.56 11.66 0.29
C ASN A 138 6.44 10.14 0.40
N ALA A 139 7.43 9.37 -0.03
CA ALA A 139 7.41 7.92 0.09
C ALA A 139 7.38 7.47 1.56
N VAL A 140 8.23 8.06 2.40
CA VAL A 140 8.26 7.75 3.84
C VAL A 140 7.01 8.26 4.56
N SER A 141 6.56 9.47 4.26
CA SER A 141 5.36 10.03 4.89
C SER A 141 4.08 9.32 4.46
N SER A 142 3.98 8.85 3.21
CA SER A 142 2.86 8.03 2.75
C SER A 142 2.76 6.70 3.48
N LEU A 143 3.92 6.08 3.79
CA LEU A 143 3.97 4.84 4.56
C LEU A 143 3.50 5.05 6.01
N ILE A 144 3.70 6.23 6.58
CA ILE A 144 3.34 6.54 7.96
C ILE A 144 1.90 7.04 8.05
N LEU A 145 1.56 8.08 7.28
CA LEU A 145 0.30 8.81 7.36
C LEU A 145 -0.79 8.22 6.46
N GLY A 146 -0.41 7.58 5.36
CA GLY A 146 -1.36 7.04 4.39
C GLY A 146 -1.62 7.96 3.20
N GLN A 147 -2.49 7.47 2.30
CA GLN A 147 -2.67 8.05 0.96
C GLN A 147 -3.40 9.40 0.91
N SER A 148 -4.10 9.79 1.97
CA SER A 148 -4.84 11.06 2.04
C SER A 148 -4.16 12.09 2.95
N GLU A 149 -3.82 11.70 4.17
CA GLU A 149 -3.25 12.58 5.19
C GLU A 149 -1.83 13.06 4.84
N ASN A 150 -1.10 12.23 4.10
CA ASN A 150 0.24 12.58 3.62
C ASN A 150 0.30 13.93 2.91
N PHE A 151 -0.72 14.31 2.12
CA PHE A 151 -0.73 15.56 1.36
C PHE A 151 -0.88 16.81 2.22
N ILE A 152 -1.39 16.68 3.45
CA ILE A 152 -1.49 17.80 4.39
C ILE A 152 -0.08 18.34 4.70
N ALA A 153 0.91 17.45 4.83
CA ALA A 153 2.31 17.83 5.08
C ALA A 153 2.94 18.69 3.95
N TYR A 154 2.34 18.69 2.77
CA TYR A 154 2.82 19.41 1.59
C TYR A 154 1.89 20.53 1.14
N LYS A 155 0.88 20.90 1.96
CA LYS A 155 -0.14 21.89 1.61
C LYS A 155 0.46 23.19 1.06
N GLY A 156 1.51 23.71 1.72
CA GLY A 156 2.14 24.99 1.33
C GLY A 156 2.87 24.98 -0.01
N VAL A 157 3.28 23.80 -0.51
CA VAL A 157 3.98 23.67 -1.79
C VAL A 157 3.12 23.00 -2.87
N LEU A 158 1.93 22.52 -2.49
CA LEU A 158 1.07 21.73 -3.36
C LEU A 158 0.64 22.50 -4.62
N GLY A 159 0.38 23.80 -4.49
CA GLY A 159 0.01 24.68 -5.61
C GLY A 159 1.08 24.85 -6.67
N ASP A 160 2.35 24.78 -6.26
CA ASP A 160 3.50 25.00 -7.13
C ASP A 160 4.03 23.71 -7.79
N LEU A 161 3.44 22.57 -7.44
CA LEU A 161 3.86 21.29 -8.00
C LEU A 161 3.46 21.15 -9.46
N SER A 162 4.42 20.76 -10.30
CA SER A 162 4.09 20.35 -11.67
C SER A 162 3.24 19.08 -11.67
N SER A 163 2.39 18.91 -12.70
CA SER A 163 1.56 17.71 -12.86
C SER A 163 2.37 16.40 -12.80
N ARG A 164 3.62 16.41 -13.27
CA ARG A 164 4.50 15.24 -13.19
C ARG A 164 4.93 14.91 -11.75
N ARG A 165 5.30 15.91 -10.97
CA ARG A 165 5.67 15.71 -9.55
C ARG A 165 4.44 15.25 -8.75
N LEU A 166 3.30 15.89 -9.00
CA LEU A 166 2.03 15.51 -8.38
C LEU A 166 1.63 14.05 -8.71
N PHE A 167 1.84 13.63 -9.98
CA PHE A 167 1.65 12.24 -10.38
C PHE A 167 2.56 11.29 -9.58
N THR A 168 3.86 11.60 -9.47
CA THR A 168 4.80 10.77 -8.69
C THR A 168 4.36 10.66 -7.24
N MET A 169 4.00 11.76 -6.61
CA MET A 169 3.55 11.77 -5.21
C MET A 169 2.25 10.97 -5.01
N ALA A 170 1.27 11.15 -5.90
CA ALA A 170 0.01 10.42 -5.83
C ALA A 170 0.19 8.91 -6.09
N ALA A 171 1.02 8.52 -7.08
CA ALA A 171 1.34 7.13 -7.36
C ALA A 171 2.09 6.45 -6.21
N THR A 172 3.01 7.17 -5.56
CA THR A 172 3.71 6.70 -4.36
C THR A 172 2.72 6.45 -3.22
N ALA A 173 1.81 7.39 -2.97
CA ALA A 173 0.80 7.25 -1.91
C ALA A 173 -0.15 6.08 -2.17
N MET A 174 -0.50 5.81 -3.44
CA MET A 174 -1.35 4.68 -3.84
C MET A 174 -0.62 3.33 -3.73
N SER A 175 0.70 3.32 -3.84
CA SER A 175 1.51 2.10 -3.84
C SER A 175 1.93 1.64 -2.44
N THR A 176 1.65 2.42 -1.41
CA THR A 176 1.97 2.14 0.00
C THR A 176 0.70 1.90 0.81
N VAL A 177 0.87 1.69 2.12
CA VAL A 177 -0.23 1.63 3.11
C VAL A 177 0.16 2.45 4.33
N SER A 178 -0.82 2.92 5.12
CA SER A 178 -0.52 3.66 6.35
C SER A 178 -0.21 2.74 7.53
N LEU A 179 0.66 3.18 8.44
CA LEU A 179 0.95 2.44 9.67
C LEU A 179 -0.29 2.21 10.53
N SER A 180 -1.30 3.08 10.47
CA SER A 180 -2.57 2.91 11.20
C SER A 180 -3.33 1.64 10.80
N ILE A 181 -3.13 1.16 9.57
CA ILE A 181 -3.83 -0.01 9.01
C ILE A 181 -2.97 -1.29 9.10
N VAL A 182 -1.65 -1.15 9.26
CA VAL A 182 -0.71 -2.30 9.29
C VAL A 182 -1.11 -3.33 10.35
N GLY A 183 -1.52 -2.88 11.55
CA GLY A 183 -2.01 -3.78 12.59
C GLY A 183 -3.21 -4.62 12.12
N ALA A 184 -4.17 -3.99 11.44
CA ALA A 184 -5.32 -4.67 10.86
C ALA A 184 -4.89 -5.74 9.82
N TYR A 185 -3.92 -5.43 8.96
CA TYR A 185 -3.41 -6.41 8.00
C TYR A 185 -2.71 -7.59 8.67
N MET A 186 -1.99 -7.36 9.78
CA MET A 186 -1.32 -8.42 10.54
C MET A 186 -2.30 -9.37 11.26
N THR A 187 -3.58 -8.99 11.42
CA THR A 187 -4.63 -9.92 11.88
C THR A 187 -5.17 -10.81 10.76
N MET A 188 -4.93 -10.45 9.50
CA MET A 188 -5.48 -11.11 8.31
C MET A 188 -4.42 -11.87 7.52
N LEU A 189 -3.18 -11.44 7.54
CA LEU A 189 -2.02 -12.00 6.84
C LEU A 189 -0.87 -12.27 7.82
N ASP A 190 0.03 -13.19 7.46
CA ASP A 190 1.27 -13.38 8.22
C ASP A 190 2.08 -12.07 8.24
N ALA A 191 2.43 -11.62 9.43
CA ALA A 191 3.12 -10.36 9.66
C ALA A 191 4.43 -10.21 8.87
N LYS A 192 5.12 -11.33 8.59
CA LYS A 192 6.37 -11.29 7.79
C LYS A 192 6.12 -10.78 6.36
N TYR A 193 5.02 -11.16 5.75
CA TYR A 193 4.66 -10.68 4.41
C TYR A 193 4.20 -9.23 4.43
N VAL A 194 3.48 -8.83 5.49
CA VAL A 194 3.05 -7.44 5.67
C VAL A 194 4.27 -6.53 5.83
N VAL A 195 5.18 -6.83 6.76
CA VAL A 195 6.40 -6.02 6.99
C VAL A 195 7.29 -5.98 5.75
N ALA A 196 7.52 -7.12 5.09
CA ALA A 196 8.29 -7.16 3.86
C ALA A 196 7.64 -6.28 2.77
N ALA A 197 6.33 -6.39 2.59
CA ALA A 197 5.60 -5.63 1.58
C ALA A 197 5.71 -4.10 1.78
N LEU A 198 5.70 -3.60 3.03
CA LEU A 198 5.86 -2.17 3.31
C LEU A 198 7.15 -1.62 2.69
N ILE A 199 8.24 -2.35 2.86
CA ILE A 199 9.54 -1.93 2.37
C ILE A 199 9.68 -2.20 0.86
N LEU A 200 9.30 -3.38 0.40
CA LEU A 200 9.39 -3.75 -1.02
C LEU A 200 8.53 -2.82 -1.89
N ASN A 201 7.31 -2.50 -1.49
CA ASN A 201 6.46 -1.56 -2.22
C ASN A 201 7.08 -0.18 -2.38
N MET A 202 7.78 0.32 -1.35
CA MET A 202 8.48 1.61 -1.44
C MET A 202 9.60 1.57 -2.48
N PHE A 203 10.43 0.52 -2.50
CA PHE A 203 11.52 0.39 -3.48
C PHE A 203 11.01 0.08 -4.88
N SER A 204 10.06 -0.84 -5.04
CA SER A 204 9.37 -1.10 -6.30
C SER A 204 8.70 0.17 -6.86
N THR A 205 8.17 1.05 -6.00
CA THR A 205 7.63 2.35 -6.41
C THR A 205 8.70 3.21 -7.05
N PHE A 206 9.89 3.30 -6.45
CA PHE A 206 10.99 4.06 -7.03
C PHE A 206 11.44 3.49 -8.39
N ILE A 207 11.50 2.15 -8.53
CA ILE A 207 11.85 1.50 -9.79
C ILE A 207 10.82 1.82 -10.86
N VAL A 208 9.55 1.53 -10.61
CA VAL A 208 8.46 1.71 -11.58
C VAL A 208 8.31 3.18 -11.99
N LEU A 209 8.33 4.10 -11.02
CA LEU A 209 8.18 5.54 -11.31
C LEU A 209 9.42 6.13 -11.99
N SER A 210 10.62 5.59 -11.75
CA SER A 210 11.83 5.96 -12.52
C SER A 210 11.74 5.62 -14.00
N VAL A 211 10.86 4.68 -14.37
CA VAL A 211 10.57 4.33 -15.77
C VAL A 211 9.35 5.09 -16.30
N ILE A 212 8.24 5.13 -15.56
CA ILE A 212 6.99 5.76 -16.02
C ILE A 212 7.13 7.28 -16.06
N ASN A 213 7.70 7.87 -15.02
CA ASN A 213 7.83 9.32 -14.88
C ASN A 213 9.25 9.74 -14.49
N PRO A 214 10.24 9.52 -15.36
CA PRO A 214 11.62 9.87 -15.08
C PRO A 214 11.75 11.37 -14.91
N THR A 215 12.11 11.80 -13.71
CA THR A 215 12.37 13.21 -13.36
C THR A 215 13.86 13.40 -13.10
N ARG A 216 14.41 14.54 -13.51
CA ARG A 216 15.74 14.97 -13.03
C ARG A 216 15.52 15.81 -11.77
N PRO A 217 16.29 15.61 -10.70
CA PRO A 217 16.32 16.56 -9.60
C PRO A 217 16.66 17.93 -10.21
N GLY A 218 15.68 18.84 -10.26
CA GLY A 218 15.89 20.23 -10.60
C GLY A 218 16.46 20.95 -9.39
N SER A 219 16.71 22.27 -9.50
CA SER A 219 17.05 23.13 -8.38
C SER A 219 15.99 22.92 -7.29
N GLU A 220 16.35 22.14 -6.27
CA GLU A 220 15.45 21.84 -5.16
C GLU A 220 15.24 23.12 -4.38
N GLN A 221 14.06 23.72 -4.50
CA GLN A 221 13.60 24.65 -3.47
C GLN A 221 13.61 23.89 -2.14
N GLU A 222 14.21 24.47 -1.13
CA GLU A 222 14.17 23.91 0.22
C GLU A 222 12.70 23.72 0.64
N ILE A 223 12.25 22.48 0.66
CA ILE A 223 10.89 22.15 0.99
C ILE A 223 10.79 22.24 2.51
N LYS A 224 10.21 23.31 2.99
CA LYS A 224 9.74 23.39 4.37
C LYS A 224 8.48 22.51 4.45
N LEU A 225 8.63 21.29 4.97
CA LEU A 225 7.47 20.53 5.40
C LEU A 225 6.71 21.39 6.40
N GLU A 226 5.46 21.67 6.09
CA GLU A 226 4.61 22.40 7.05
C GLU A 226 4.49 21.57 8.33
N LYS A 227 4.58 22.27 9.43
CA LYS A 227 4.38 21.66 10.74
C LYS A 227 2.87 21.40 10.86
N LEU A 228 2.50 20.15 10.84
CA LEU A 228 1.14 19.72 11.10
C LEU A 228 0.78 20.15 12.55
N HIS A 229 -0.35 20.84 12.72
CA HIS A 229 -0.92 21.19 14.02
C HIS A 229 -0.11 22.19 14.89
N GLU A 230 0.65 23.12 14.29
CA GLU A 230 1.46 24.11 15.05
C GLU A 230 0.65 25.00 16.03
N SER A 231 -0.62 25.21 15.75
CA SER A 231 -1.51 26.08 16.53
C SER A 231 -2.46 25.35 17.50
N GLN A 232 -2.42 23.99 17.51
CA GLN A 232 -3.36 23.19 18.29
C GLN A 232 -2.77 22.76 19.63
N SER A 233 -3.64 22.69 20.65
CA SER A 233 -3.30 22.05 21.91
C SER A 233 -3.13 20.51 21.74
N PHE A 234 -2.41 19.89 22.68
CA PHE A 234 -2.20 18.43 22.64
C PHE A 234 -3.53 17.66 22.60
N PHE A 235 -4.51 18.03 23.42
CA PHE A 235 -5.79 17.33 23.48
C PHE A 235 -6.69 17.58 22.27
N GLU A 236 -6.62 18.76 21.67
CA GLU A 236 -7.31 19.07 20.43
C GLU A 236 -6.78 18.22 19.29
N MET A 237 -5.46 18.18 19.10
CA MET A 237 -4.80 17.32 18.13
C MET A 237 -5.13 15.83 18.38
N LEU A 238 -5.03 15.36 19.64
CA LEU A 238 -5.33 13.97 19.98
C LEU A 238 -6.78 13.60 19.63
N GLY A 239 -7.74 14.47 19.93
CA GLY A 239 -9.15 14.30 19.57
C GLY A 239 -9.35 14.18 18.06
N GLU A 240 -8.67 15.03 17.27
CA GLU A 240 -8.74 14.96 15.81
C GLU A 240 -8.20 13.63 15.26
N TYR A 241 -7.06 13.13 15.75
CA TYR A 241 -6.50 11.85 15.31
C TYR A 241 -7.39 10.65 15.70
N ILE A 242 -8.01 10.67 16.88
CA ILE A 242 -8.98 9.66 17.31
C ILE A 242 -10.18 9.64 16.35
N LEU A 243 -10.77 10.80 16.07
CA LEU A 243 -11.91 10.94 15.17
C LEU A 243 -11.53 10.57 13.72
N ALA A 244 -10.34 10.95 13.25
CA ALA A 244 -9.84 10.57 11.94
C ALA A 244 -9.69 9.05 11.82
N GLY A 245 -9.11 8.39 12.82
CA GLY A 245 -8.99 6.92 12.87
C GLY A 245 -10.36 6.23 12.84
N PHE A 246 -11.33 6.72 13.61
CA PHE A 246 -12.69 6.20 13.60
C PHE A 246 -13.37 6.40 12.22
N LYS A 247 -13.19 7.57 11.62
CA LYS A 247 -13.69 7.85 10.26
C LYS A 247 -13.11 6.88 9.22
N VAL A 248 -11.81 6.58 9.30
CA VAL A 248 -11.16 5.58 8.42
C VAL A 248 -11.78 4.21 8.62
N ALA A 249 -11.94 3.75 9.87
CA ALA A 249 -12.58 2.47 10.19
C ALA A 249 -14.01 2.38 9.62
N MET A 250 -14.81 3.44 9.76
CA MET A 250 -16.17 3.51 9.25
C MET A 250 -16.23 3.53 7.71
N ILE A 251 -15.30 4.24 7.06
CA ILE A 251 -15.19 4.23 5.59
C ILE A 251 -14.88 2.81 5.10
N ILE A 252 -13.91 2.13 5.71
CA ILE A 252 -13.56 0.76 5.33
C ILE A 252 -14.76 -0.16 5.55
N LEU A 253 -15.44 -0.08 6.69
CA LEU A 253 -16.64 -0.87 6.98
C LEU A 253 -17.74 -0.67 5.92
N ALA A 254 -18.04 0.58 5.57
CA ALA A 254 -19.04 0.90 4.54
C ALA A 254 -18.64 0.34 3.17
N MET A 255 -17.34 0.47 2.80
CA MET A 255 -16.81 -0.09 1.56
C MET A 255 -16.89 -1.62 1.53
N LEU A 256 -16.56 -2.30 2.64
CA LEU A 256 -16.69 -3.75 2.75
C LEU A 256 -18.13 -4.20 2.51
N ILE A 257 -19.09 -3.58 3.21
CA ILE A 257 -20.53 -3.91 3.05
C ILE A 257 -20.96 -3.70 1.59
N GLY A 258 -20.66 -2.52 1.03
CA GLY A 258 -21.10 -2.15 -0.32
C GLY A 258 -20.45 -3.03 -1.40
N PHE A 259 -19.13 -3.19 -1.38
CA PHE A 259 -18.42 -3.96 -2.41
C PHE A 259 -18.70 -5.46 -2.33
N ILE A 260 -18.77 -6.06 -1.13
CA ILE A 260 -19.10 -7.48 -0.99
C ILE A 260 -20.51 -7.75 -1.53
N ALA A 261 -21.49 -6.89 -1.21
CA ALA A 261 -22.84 -7.02 -1.72
C ALA A 261 -22.90 -6.86 -3.25
N LEU A 262 -22.20 -5.86 -3.80
CA LEU A 262 -22.14 -5.64 -5.26
C LEU A 262 -21.46 -6.81 -5.99
N ILE A 263 -20.33 -7.29 -5.49
CA ILE A 263 -19.61 -8.44 -6.07
C ILE A 263 -20.52 -9.68 -6.02
N SER A 264 -21.22 -9.91 -4.92
CA SER A 264 -22.17 -11.03 -4.80
C SER A 264 -23.28 -10.93 -5.85
N ALA A 265 -23.89 -9.75 -6.00
CA ALA A 265 -24.92 -9.53 -7.01
C ALA A 265 -24.40 -9.70 -8.46
N ILE A 266 -23.23 -9.14 -8.76
CA ILE A 266 -22.58 -9.28 -10.08
C ILE A 266 -22.22 -10.74 -10.34
N ASN A 267 -21.68 -11.47 -9.35
CA ASN A 267 -21.37 -12.88 -9.49
C ASN A 267 -22.62 -13.72 -9.80
N ALA A 268 -23.74 -13.46 -9.10
CA ALA A 268 -25.00 -14.14 -9.37
C ALA A 268 -25.51 -13.87 -10.79
N LEU A 269 -25.45 -12.60 -11.25
CA LEU A 269 -25.82 -12.22 -12.61
C LEU A 269 -24.95 -12.97 -13.65
N PHE A 270 -23.63 -12.93 -13.49
CA PHE A 270 -22.70 -13.57 -14.43
C PHE A 270 -22.82 -15.09 -14.42
N ALA A 271 -23.02 -15.70 -13.26
CA ALA A 271 -23.27 -17.15 -13.15
C ALA A 271 -24.53 -17.56 -13.90
N THR A 272 -25.58 -16.74 -13.85
CA THR A 272 -26.82 -16.98 -14.58
C THR A 272 -26.66 -16.82 -16.10
N LEU A 273 -25.90 -15.82 -16.55
CA LEU A 273 -25.73 -15.51 -17.97
C LEU A 273 -24.67 -16.38 -18.66
N PHE A 274 -23.55 -16.66 -17.95
CA PHE A 274 -22.34 -17.27 -18.54
C PHE A 274 -21.94 -18.58 -17.89
N GLY A 275 -22.62 -19.03 -16.82
CA GLY A 275 -22.24 -20.23 -16.07
C GLY A 275 -21.00 -20.08 -15.18
N LEU A 276 -20.41 -18.88 -15.13
CA LEU A 276 -19.20 -18.54 -14.36
C LEU A 276 -19.42 -17.25 -13.62
N SER A 277 -18.86 -17.14 -12.40
CA SER A 277 -18.90 -15.88 -11.65
C SER A 277 -18.00 -14.82 -12.32
N PHE A 278 -18.33 -13.55 -12.10
CA PHE A 278 -17.49 -12.43 -12.55
C PHE A 278 -16.06 -12.51 -12.02
N GLN A 279 -15.89 -12.89 -10.75
CA GLN A 279 -14.58 -13.09 -10.14
C GLN A 279 -13.78 -14.22 -10.83
N GLN A 280 -14.42 -15.31 -11.24
CA GLN A 280 -13.77 -16.37 -12.01
C GLN A 280 -13.29 -15.85 -13.38
N ILE A 281 -14.13 -15.10 -14.09
CA ILE A 281 -13.75 -14.50 -15.39
C ILE A 281 -12.55 -13.57 -15.22
N LEU A 282 -12.57 -12.69 -14.21
CA LEU A 282 -11.43 -11.84 -13.90
C LEU A 282 -10.20 -12.67 -13.47
N GLY A 283 -10.43 -13.79 -12.80
CA GLY A 283 -9.37 -14.74 -12.45
C GLY A 283 -8.60 -15.23 -13.69
N TYR A 284 -9.29 -15.57 -14.77
CA TYR A 284 -8.65 -15.95 -16.04
C TYR A 284 -7.85 -14.80 -16.67
N VAL A 285 -8.32 -13.55 -16.55
CA VAL A 285 -7.59 -12.36 -17.04
C VAL A 285 -6.32 -12.13 -16.24
N PHE A 286 -6.36 -12.32 -14.92
CA PHE A 286 -5.21 -12.13 -14.03
C PHE A 286 -4.33 -13.38 -13.86
N TYR A 287 -4.79 -14.54 -14.32
CA TYR A 287 -4.04 -15.81 -14.26
C TYR A 287 -2.60 -15.68 -14.82
N PRO A 288 -2.37 -15.13 -16.03
CA PRO A 288 -1.02 -14.98 -16.54
C PRO A 288 -0.16 -14.03 -15.70
N LEU A 289 -0.74 -13.02 -15.08
CA LEU A 289 -0.03 -12.11 -14.18
C LEU A 289 0.35 -12.80 -12.86
N ALA A 290 -0.56 -13.61 -12.30
CA ALA A 290 -0.30 -14.40 -11.11
C ALA A 290 0.85 -15.39 -11.33
N TRP A 291 0.81 -16.10 -12.46
CA TRP A 291 1.90 -16.99 -12.86
C TRP A 291 3.21 -16.22 -13.11
N LEU A 292 3.15 -15.08 -13.78
CA LEU A 292 4.31 -14.25 -14.10
C LEU A 292 5.11 -13.85 -12.85
N ILE A 293 4.43 -13.45 -11.77
CA ILE A 293 5.09 -13.07 -10.51
C ILE A 293 5.59 -14.26 -9.68
N GLY A 294 5.43 -15.49 -10.19
CA GLY A 294 6.00 -16.72 -9.61
C GLY A 294 5.04 -17.51 -8.72
N ILE A 295 3.73 -17.24 -8.77
CA ILE A 295 2.71 -18.06 -8.10
C ILE A 295 2.61 -19.40 -8.86
N PRO A 296 2.62 -20.56 -8.16
CA PRO A 296 2.46 -21.87 -8.79
C PRO A 296 1.17 -21.96 -9.62
N LEU A 297 1.21 -22.73 -10.71
CA LEU A 297 0.06 -22.91 -11.61
C LEU A 297 -1.17 -23.44 -10.89
N SER A 298 -0.99 -24.29 -9.87
CA SER A 298 -2.09 -24.80 -9.02
C SER A 298 -2.89 -23.68 -8.34
N ASP A 299 -2.24 -22.58 -7.98
CA ASP A 299 -2.81 -21.48 -7.24
C ASP A 299 -3.17 -20.30 -8.13
N ALA A 300 -2.59 -20.23 -9.34
CA ALA A 300 -2.57 -19.04 -10.17
C ALA A 300 -3.98 -18.52 -10.56
N LEU A 301 -4.95 -19.42 -10.76
CA LEU A 301 -6.32 -19.02 -11.08
C LEU A 301 -7.02 -18.35 -9.89
N ASN A 302 -6.93 -18.96 -8.71
CA ASN A 302 -7.49 -18.43 -7.47
C ASN A 302 -6.79 -17.13 -7.08
N ALA A 303 -5.47 -17.11 -7.18
CA ALA A 303 -4.68 -15.90 -6.93
C ALA A 303 -5.05 -14.78 -7.90
N GLY A 304 -5.22 -15.07 -9.20
CA GLY A 304 -5.68 -14.12 -10.20
C GLY A 304 -7.04 -13.52 -9.87
N SER A 305 -7.99 -14.35 -9.40
CA SER A 305 -9.31 -13.88 -8.94
C SER A 305 -9.19 -12.91 -7.75
N ILE A 306 -8.34 -13.23 -6.78
CA ILE A 306 -8.12 -12.36 -5.60
C ILE A 306 -7.39 -11.07 -6.00
N MET A 307 -6.40 -11.13 -6.89
CA MET A 307 -5.71 -9.95 -7.43
C MET A 307 -6.68 -9.01 -8.12
N ALA A 308 -7.59 -9.54 -8.93
CA ALA A 308 -8.64 -8.78 -9.59
C ALA A 308 -9.64 -8.19 -8.58
N THR A 309 -10.03 -8.95 -7.58
CA THR A 309 -10.90 -8.47 -6.48
C THR A 309 -10.27 -7.27 -5.76
N LYS A 310 -8.96 -7.31 -5.47
CA LYS A 310 -8.26 -6.15 -4.91
C LYS A 310 -8.41 -4.92 -5.79
N LEU A 311 -8.16 -5.06 -7.09
CA LEU A 311 -8.18 -3.93 -8.03
C LEU A 311 -9.58 -3.29 -8.14
N VAL A 312 -10.62 -4.13 -8.18
CA VAL A 312 -12.01 -3.70 -8.38
C VAL A 312 -12.64 -3.19 -7.07
N ALA A 313 -12.44 -3.91 -5.98
CA ALA A 313 -12.98 -3.55 -4.67
C ALA A 313 -11.94 -2.80 -3.81
N ASN A 314 -11.16 -3.54 -3.05
CA ASN A 314 -10.02 -3.08 -2.26
C ASN A 314 -9.24 -4.28 -1.69
N GLU A 315 -8.13 -3.98 -1.00
CA GLU A 315 -7.26 -4.98 -0.39
C GLU A 315 -7.92 -5.76 0.76
N PHE A 316 -8.80 -5.15 1.55
CA PHE A 316 -9.49 -5.85 2.65
C PHE A 316 -10.42 -6.94 2.14
N VAL A 317 -11.23 -6.65 1.11
CA VAL A 317 -12.08 -7.66 0.47
C VAL A 317 -11.24 -8.80 -0.07
N ALA A 318 -10.14 -8.48 -0.74
CA ALA A 318 -9.22 -9.47 -1.28
C ALA A 318 -8.55 -10.32 -0.19
N MET A 319 -8.18 -9.74 0.94
CA MET A 319 -7.62 -10.46 2.10
C MET A 319 -8.64 -11.39 2.74
N ILE A 320 -9.91 -10.98 2.85
CA ILE A 320 -11.01 -11.83 3.35
C ILE A 320 -11.20 -13.04 2.41
N GLU A 321 -11.19 -12.83 1.09
CA GLU A 321 -11.28 -13.91 0.11
C GLU A 321 -10.06 -14.84 0.20
N LEU A 322 -8.86 -14.28 0.38
CA LEU A 322 -7.65 -15.08 0.59
C LEU A 322 -7.74 -15.96 1.83
N GLN A 323 -8.23 -15.44 2.95
CA GLN A 323 -8.38 -16.23 4.18
C GLN A 323 -9.25 -17.48 4.00
N LYS A 324 -10.29 -17.41 3.15
CA LYS A 324 -11.18 -18.55 2.88
C LYS A 324 -10.47 -19.71 2.19
N ILE A 325 -9.44 -19.43 1.40
CA ILE A 325 -8.72 -20.42 0.59
C ILE A 325 -7.27 -20.64 1.01
N ALA A 326 -6.78 -19.89 1.99
CA ALA A 326 -5.37 -19.90 2.42
C ALA A 326 -4.85 -21.32 2.73
N ALA A 327 -5.68 -22.16 3.38
CA ALA A 327 -5.32 -23.53 3.72
C ALA A 327 -5.13 -24.45 2.50
N SER A 328 -5.71 -24.11 1.35
CA SER A 328 -5.58 -24.87 0.10
C SER A 328 -4.47 -24.38 -0.81
N MET A 329 -3.87 -23.23 -0.51
CA MET A 329 -2.78 -22.65 -1.29
C MET A 329 -1.42 -23.20 -0.87
N THR A 330 -0.48 -23.22 -1.81
CA THR A 330 0.92 -23.48 -1.49
C THR A 330 1.49 -22.34 -0.62
N PRO A 331 2.44 -22.63 0.30
CA PRO A 331 3.08 -21.58 1.12
C PRO A 331 3.72 -20.48 0.27
N ARG A 332 4.29 -20.85 -0.88
CA ARG A 332 4.86 -19.91 -1.86
C ARG A 332 3.79 -19.02 -2.49
N GLY A 333 2.70 -19.59 -2.99
CA GLY A 333 1.59 -18.84 -3.60
C GLY A 333 0.95 -17.89 -2.60
N LEU A 334 0.71 -18.36 -1.37
CA LEU A 334 0.18 -17.56 -0.28
C LEU A 334 1.08 -16.36 0.06
N GLY A 335 2.41 -16.59 0.16
CA GLY A 335 3.36 -15.54 0.49
C GLY A 335 3.45 -14.46 -0.59
N ILE A 336 3.57 -14.85 -1.87
CA ILE A 336 3.63 -13.92 -3.00
C ILE A 336 2.34 -13.09 -3.09
N LEU A 337 1.19 -13.76 -2.99
CA LEU A 337 -0.10 -13.08 -3.04
C LEU A 337 -0.31 -12.14 -1.86
N SER A 338 0.11 -12.53 -0.65
CA SER A 338 0.06 -11.67 0.53
C SER A 338 0.84 -10.38 0.33
N VAL A 339 2.05 -10.44 -0.23
CA VAL A 339 2.84 -9.23 -0.55
C VAL A 339 2.13 -8.37 -1.60
N PHE A 340 1.55 -8.98 -2.65
CA PHE A 340 0.78 -8.25 -3.66
C PHE A 340 -0.40 -7.48 -3.06
N LEU A 341 -1.07 -8.02 -2.04
CA LEU A 341 -2.28 -7.41 -1.47
C LEU A 341 -2.00 -6.16 -0.64
N VAL A 342 -0.82 -6.03 -0.05
CA VAL A 342 -0.47 -4.94 0.87
C VAL A 342 -0.15 -3.64 0.11
N SER A 343 -1.16 -3.00 -0.48
CA SER A 343 -1.06 -1.64 -1.05
C SER A 343 -2.45 -1.09 -1.38
N PHE A 344 -2.57 0.23 -1.50
CA PHE A 344 -3.82 0.92 -1.89
C PHE A 344 -4.06 0.97 -3.42
N ALA A 345 -3.50 0.02 -4.16
CA ALA A 345 -3.60 -0.04 -5.61
C ALA A 345 -4.97 -0.60 -6.06
N TYR A 346 -6.03 0.23 -6.00
CA TYR A 346 -7.38 -0.09 -6.43
C TYR A 346 -8.14 1.16 -6.92
N PHE A 347 -9.24 0.98 -7.66
CA PHE A 347 -9.93 2.09 -8.33
C PHE A 347 -10.45 3.16 -7.39
N ALA A 348 -11.00 2.80 -6.23
CA ALA A 348 -11.53 3.80 -5.30
C ALA A 348 -10.44 4.72 -4.73
N SER A 349 -9.19 4.29 -4.67
CA SER A 349 -8.06 5.13 -4.23
C SER A 349 -7.85 6.37 -5.12
N ILE A 350 -8.27 6.33 -6.38
CA ILE A 350 -8.27 7.52 -7.26
C ILE A 350 -9.08 8.64 -6.61
N GLY A 351 -10.31 8.32 -6.21
CA GLY A 351 -11.21 9.28 -5.57
C GLY A 351 -10.71 9.75 -4.22
N ILE A 352 -10.13 8.85 -3.43
CA ILE A 352 -9.58 9.16 -2.10
C ILE A 352 -8.43 10.17 -2.22
N ILE A 353 -7.44 9.90 -3.07
CA ILE A 353 -6.26 10.76 -3.25
C ILE A 353 -6.67 12.08 -3.91
N ALA A 354 -7.45 12.02 -5.00
CA ALA A 354 -7.91 13.22 -5.69
C ALA A 354 -8.77 14.10 -4.78
N GLY A 355 -9.64 13.51 -3.98
CA GLY A 355 -10.48 14.21 -3.00
C GLY A 355 -9.68 14.85 -1.88
N ALA A 356 -8.68 14.15 -1.33
CA ALA A 356 -7.79 14.69 -0.32
C ALA A 356 -7.01 15.91 -0.83
N ILE A 357 -6.43 15.80 -2.02
CA ILE A 357 -5.70 16.91 -2.66
C ILE A 357 -6.66 18.05 -3.00
N LYS A 358 -7.87 17.76 -3.51
CA LYS A 358 -8.87 18.77 -3.85
C LYS A 358 -9.31 19.57 -2.62
N GLY A 359 -9.42 18.94 -1.45
CA GLY A 359 -9.71 19.62 -0.20
C GLY A 359 -8.63 20.61 0.26
N LEU A 360 -7.38 20.43 -0.22
CA LEU A 360 -6.25 21.31 0.08
C LEU A 360 -5.99 22.33 -1.04
N ASN A 361 -6.14 21.91 -2.28
CA ASN A 361 -5.94 22.72 -3.48
C ASN A 361 -6.80 22.14 -4.63
N GLU A 362 -7.89 22.80 -4.94
CA GLU A 362 -8.89 22.31 -5.90
C GLU A 362 -8.33 22.11 -7.32
N PRO A 363 -7.55 23.03 -7.92
CA PRO A 363 -6.94 22.82 -9.23
C PRO A 363 -6.06 21.56 -9.29
N GLN A 364 -5.24 21.32 -8.25
CA GLN A 364 -4.35 20.16 -8.19
C GLN A 364 -5.14 18.84 -8.01
N GLY A 365 -6.20 18.83 -7.22
CA GLY A 365 -7.10 17.67 -7.10
C GLY A 365 -7.74 17.29 -8.43
N ASN A 366 -8.15 18.28 -9.22
CA ASN A 366 -8.72 18.07 -10.57
C ASN A 366 -7.65 17.49 -11.53
N ILE A 367 -6.38 17.91 -11.42
CA ILE A 367 -5.27 17.33 -12.19
C ILE A 367 -5.08 15.86 -11.84
N VAL A 368 -5.07 15.51 -10.54
CA VAL A 368 -4.92 14.11 -10.08
C VAL A 368 -6.04 13.22 -10.63
N SER A 369 -7.27 13.68 -10.60
CA SER A 369 -8.42 12.93 -11.13
C SER A 369 -8.23 12.55 -12.61
N ARG A 370 -7.66 13.45 -13.42
CA ARG A 370 -7.46 13.24 -14.87
C ARG A 370 -6.48 12.12 -15.20
N PHE A 371 -5.50 11.85 -14.34
CA PHE A 371 -4.56 10.74 -14.55
C PHE A 371 -4.84 9.53 -13.64
N GLY A 372 -6.02 9.44 -13.04
CA GLY A 372 -6.39 8.41 -12.06
C GLY A 372 -6.15 6.98 -12.53
N LEU A 373 -6.57 6.62 -13.76
CA LEU A 373 -6.33 5.28 -14.31
C LEU A 373 -4.84 4.97 -14.45
N ARG A 374 -4.02 5.97 -14.77
CA ARG A 374 -2.57 5.82 -14.85
C ARG A 374 -1.94 5.63 -13.47
N LEU A 375 -2.54 6.21 -12.41
CA LEU A 375 -2.13 5.94 -11.02
C LEU A 375 -2.36 4.49 -10.65
N VAL A 376 -3.58 3.97 -10.87
CA VAL A 376 -3.91 2.57 -10.58
C VAL A 376 -3.03 1.62 -11.37
N TYR A 377 -2.82 1.89 -12.65
CA TYR A 377 -1.91 1.10 -13.49
C TYR A 377 -0.49 1.06 -12.90
N SER A 378 0.06 2.24 -12.55
CA SER A 378 1.41 2.34 -11.97
C SER A 378 1.51 1.61 -10.64
N ALA A 379 0.54 1.79 -9.75
CA ALA A 379 0.51 1.15 -8.44
C ALA A 379 0.29 -0.39 -8.54
N THR A 380 -0.44 -0.85 -9.55
CA THR A 380 -0.57 -2.29 -9.84
C THR A 380 0.75 -2.88 -10.30
N LEU A 381 1.50 -2.19 -11.18
CA LEU A 381 2.85 -2.61 -11.57
C LEU A 381 3.81 -2.65 -10.37
N VAL A 382 3.69 -1.72 -9.44
CA VAL A 382 4.46 -1.74 -8.18
C VAL A 382 4.12 -2.99 -7.37
N SER A 383 2.83 -3.30 -7.17
CA SER A 383 2.40 -4.49 -6.43
C SER A 383 2.86 -5.79 -7.09
N LEU A 384 2.84 -5.86 -8.43
CA LEU A 384 3.36 -7.01 -9.19
C LEU A 384 4.89 -7.13 -9.01
N LEU A 385 5.60 -6.01 -9.05
CA LEU A 385 7.05 -6.00 -8.93
C LEU A 385 7.49 -6.43 -7.52
N SER A 386 6.92 -5.83 -6.47
CA SER A 386 7.24 -6.20 -5.08
C SER A 386 6.89 -7.67 -4.77
N ALA A 387 5.77 -8.17 -5.29
CA ALA A 387 5.40 -9.57 -5.17
C ALA A 387 6.38 -10.50 -5.91
N SER A 388 6.92 -10.07 -7.07
CA SER A 388 7.93 -10.86 -7.78
C SER A 388 9.28 -10.89 -7.08
N PHE A 389 9.68 -9.81 -6.38
CA PHE A 389 10.85 -9.83 -5.49
C PHE A 389 10.66 -10.79 -4.31
N ALA A 390 9.47 -10.81 -3.71
CA ALA A 390 9.14 -11.80 -2.70
C ALA A 390 9.20 -13.22 -3.28
N GLY A 391 8.67 -13.42 -4.48
CA GLY A 391 8.70 -14.69 -5.19
C GLY A 391 10.10 -15.19 -5.55
N LEU A 392 11.09 -14.31 -5.66
CA LEU A 392 12.48 -14.70 -5.89
C LEU A 392 13.07 -15.46 -4.70
N VAL A 393 12.69 -15.08 -3.48
CA VAL A 393 13.27 -15.59 -2.24
C VAL A 393 12.39 -16.60 -1.49
N LEU A 394 11.10 -16.67 -1.80
CA LEU A 394 10.17 -17.70 -1.32
C LEU A 394 10.25 -18.96 -2.21
#